data_e39d833ff7b936228032af4f5dcc485c
#
_entry.id   e39d833ff7b936228032af4f5dcc485c
#
_cell.length_a   1.000
_cell.length_b   1.000
_cell.length_c   1.000
_cell.angle_alpha   90.00
_cell.angle_beta   90.00
_cell.angle_gamma   90.00
#
_symmetry.space_group_name_H-M   'P 1'
#
loop_
_entity.id
_entity.type
_entity.pdbx_description
1 polymer ?
#
loop_
_entity_poly.entity_id
_entity_poly.type
_entity_poly.pdbx_seq_one_letter_code
_entity_poly.pdbx_strand_id
1 'polypeptide(L)'
;LFSGGDANRARQVVDQFGLIGDSLLKLHPASTALAQVLVKAVDQAARGQAGVMRPELSMEVATTTLYLEAAFEDFDPSAPELTERTQALAARLDRVIAGEPAQPLDAWMEQLYRRVSDRQTMGSVVGELKVSLGEVEKSLDQFFRTPQEKAGLHVAVSQLAQMRGVLSVLGLEQAVHTVVRMRTTVEQILDTEVDEAMAREA
;
A
#
# COMPACT_ATOMS: atom_id res chain seq x y z
N LEU A 1 -24.86 -24.81 3.90
CA LEU A 1 -25.78 -23.95 3.16
C LEU A 1 -25.02 -22.65 2.82
N PHE A 2 -24.26 -22.69 1.69
CA PHE A 2 -23.59 -21.49 1.18
C PHE A 2 -24.64 -20.53 0.69
N SER A 3 -24.62 -19.29 1.18
CA SER A 3 -25.48 -18.23 0.69
C SER A 3 -25.11 -17.88 -0.76
N GLY A 4 -26.08 -17.57 -1.61
CA GLY A 4 -25.84 -17.23 -3.03
C GLY A 4 -24.83 -16.09 -3.26
N GLY A 5 -24.46 -15.34 -2.20
CA GLY A 5 -23.44 -14.32 -2.22
C GLY A 5 -22.02 -14.85 -2.38
N ASP A 6 -21.69 -16.01 -1.84
CA ASP A 6 -20.32 -16.57 -1.90
C ASP A 6 -20.02 -17.13 -3.29
N ALA A 7 -20.99 -17.77 -3.94
CA ALA A 7 -20.86 -18.29 -5.29
C ALA A 7 -20.70 -17.15 -6.34
N ASN A 8 -21.41 -16.02 -6.14
CA ASN A 8 -21.25 -14.86 -7.02
C ASN A 8 -19.89 -14.18 -6.86
N ARG A 9 -19.38 -14.07 -5.63
CA ARG A 9 -18.03 -13.55 -5.36
C ARG A 9 -16.95 -14.43 -5.98
N ALA A 10 -17.08 -15.75 -5.84
CA ALA A 10 -16.14 -16.69 -6.45
C ALA A 10 -16.08 -16.56 -7.97
N ARG A 11 -17.24 -16.45 -8.65
CA ARG A 11 -17.30 -16.19 -10.09
C ARG A 11 -16.65 -14.86 -10.48
N GLN A 12 -16.97 -13.80 -9.75
CA GLN A 12 -16.41 -12.48 -10.01
C GLN A 12 -14.87 -12.48 -9.88
N VAL A 13 -14.32 -13.21 -8.92
CA VAL A 13 -12.86 -13.38 -8.78
C VAL A 13 -12.29 -14.12 -9.99
N VAL A 14 -12.90 -15.24 -10.41
CA VAL A 14 -12.47 -15.98 -11.62
C VAL A 14 -12.46 -15.08 -12.85
N ASP A 15 -13.53 -14.30 -13.05
CA ASP A 15 -13.64 -13.38 -14.19
C ASP A 15 -12.54 -12.29 -14.15
N GLN A 16 -12.24 -11.74 -12.97
CA GLN A 16 -11.15 -10.75 -12.80
C GLN A 16 -9.79 -11.36 -13.13
N PHE A 17 -9.50 -12.57 -12.65
CA PHE A 17 -8.25 -13.25 -12.99
C PHE A 17 -8.18 -13.64 -14.47
N GLY A 18 -9.32 -13.93 -15.13
CA GLY A 18 -9.40 -14.09 -16.57
C GLY A 18 -8.93 -12.83 -17.32
N LEU A 19 -9.41 -11.65 -16.90
CA LEU A 19 -9.00 -10.36 -17.49
C LEU A 19 -7.50 -10.07 -17.24
N ILE A 20 -6.98 -10.41 -16.08
CA ILE A 20 -5.53 -10.31 -15.77
C ILE A 20 -4.74 -11.21 -16.71
N GLY A 21 -5.18 -12.46 -16.91
CA GLY A 21 -4.56 -13.42 -17.83
C GLY A 21 -4.53 -12.88 -19.27
N ASP A 22 -5.65 -12.39 -19.77
CA ASP A 22 -5.76 -11.81 -21.11
C ASP A 22 -4.87 -10.58 -21.30
N SER A 23 -4.77 -9.74 -20.27
CA SER A 23 -3.89 -8.56 -20.26
C SER A 23 -2.43 -8.96 -20.28
N LEU A 24 -2.06 -9.95 -19.48
CA LEU A 24 -0.71 -10.48 -19.42
C LEU A 24 -0.28 -11.07 -20.76
N LEU A 25 -1.14 -11.83 -21.43
CA LEU A 25 -0.89 -12.37 -22.76
C LEU A 25 -0.62 -11.30 -23.81
N LYS A 26 -1.35 -10.19 -23.75
CA LYS A 26 -1.16 -9.06 -24.68
C LYS A 26 0.12 -8.28 -24.42
N LEU A 27 0.45 -8.07 -23.16
CA LEU A 27 1.60 -7.27 -22.76
C LEU A 27 2.92 -8.04 -22.85
N HIS A 28 2.90 -9.33 -22.48
CA HIS A 28 4.09 -10.18 -22.43
C HIS A 28 3.74 -11.63 -22.84
N PRO A 29 3.75 -11.95 -24.16
CA PRO A 29 3.38 -13.27 -24.65
C PRO A 29 4.18 -14.44 -24.07
N ALA A 30 5.43 -14.21 -23.64
CA ALA A 30 6.24 -15.22 -22.98
C ALA A 30 5.67 -15.67 -21.62
N SER A 31 4.75 -14.92 -21.01
CA SER A 31 4.05 -15.26 -19.76
C SER A 31 2.79 -16.09 -19.97
N THR A 32 2.56 -16.63 -21.18
CA THR A 32 1.36 -17.46 -21.49
C THR A 32 1.15 -18.59 -20.48
N ALA A 33 2.22 -19.31 -20.11
CA ALA A 33 2.15 -20.38 -19.14
C ALA A 33 1.64 -19.89 -17.77
N LEU A 34 2.16 -18.76 -17.29
CA LEU A 34 1.72 -18.17 -16.01
C LEU A 34 0.25 -17.75 -16.07
N ALA A 35 -0.18 -17.09 -17.14
CA ALA A 35 -1.56 -16.64 -17.30
C ALA A 35 -2.54 -17.82 -17.23
N GLN A 36 -2.26 -18.92 -17.96
CA GLN A 36 -3.11 -20.10 -17.99
C GLN A 36 -3.17 -20.81 -16.65
N VAL A 37 -2.02 -21.01 -15.99
CA VAL A 37 -1.95 -21.70 -14.70
C VAL A 37 -2.59 -20.88 -13.58
N LEU A 38 -2.44 -19.57 -13.61
CA LEU A 38 -3.05 -18.66 -12.62
C LEU A 38 -4.58 -18.72 -12.68
N VAL A 39 -5.16 -18.64 -13.89
CA VAL A 39 -6.61 -18.78 -14.09
C VAL A 39 -7.09 -20.15 -13.64
N LYS A 40 -6.36 -21.23 -13.99
CA LYS A 40 -6.67 -22.59 -13.55
C LYS A 40 -6.64 -22.75 -12.03
N ALA A 41 -5.65 -22.14 -11.35
CA ALA A 41 -5.52 -22.17 -9.90
C ALA A 41 -6.74 -21.53 -9.21
N VAL A 42 -7.15 -20.35 -9.69
CA VAL A 42 -8.29 -19.62 -9.13
C VAL A 42 -9.62 -20.32 -9.42
N ASP A 43 -9.80 -20.84 -10.63
CA ASP A 43 -11.00 -21.60 -11.00
C ASP A 43 -11.13 -22.90 -10.17
N GLN A 44 -10.03 -23.61 -9.93
CA GLN A 44 -10.02 -24.78 -9.06
C GLN A 44 -10.39 -24.43 -7.61
N ALA A 45 -9.90 -23.31 -7.12
CA ALA A 45 -10.25 -22.81 -5.80
C ALA A 45 -11.73 -22.44 -5.69
N ALA A 46 -12.29 -21.80 -6.72
CA ALA A 46 -13.69 -21.41 -6.77
C ALA A 46 -14.65 -22.61 -6.83
N ARG A 47 -14.20 -23.74 -7.41
CA ARG A 47 -14.98 -25.01 -7.50
C ARG A 47 -14.79 -25.93 -6.31
N GLY A 48 -13.80 -25.70 -5.46
CA GLY A 48 -13.51 -26.53 -4.29
C GLY A 48 -14.68 -26.61 -3.31
N GLN A 49 -14.85 -27.78 -2.64
CA GLN A 49 -15.83 -27.94 -1.58
C GLN A 49 -15.51 -26.96 -0.45
N ALA A 50 -16.46 -26.12 -0.09
CA ALA A 50 -16.38 -25.10 0.96
C ALA A 50 -15.76 -23.73 0.56
N GLY A 51 -15.37 -23.49 -0.70
CA GLY A 51 -14.81 -22.19 -1.12
C GLY A 51 -13.50 -21.80 -0.41
N VAL A 52 -12.84 -22.77 0.22
CA VAL A 52 -11.56 -22.56 0.92
C VAL A 52 -10.43 -23.07 0.05
N MET A 53 -9.61 -22.15 -0.40
CA MET A 53 -8.37 -22.48 -1.11
C MET A 53 -7.38 -23.13 -0.13
N ARG A 54 -6.68 -24.19 -0.56
CA ARG A 54 -5.60 -24.78 0.24
C ARG A 54 -4.56 -23.69 0.57
N PRO A 55 -4.03 -23.65 1.79
CA PRO A 55 -3.08 -22.61 2.21
C PRO A 55 -1.89 -22.46 1.26
N GLU A 56 -1.35 -23.59 0.77
CA GLU A 56 -0.22 -23.60 -0.16
C GLU A 56 -0.58 -22.94 -1.50
N LEU A 57 -1.76 -23.25 -2.04
CA LEU A 57 -2.24 -22.66 -3.28
C LEU A 57 -2.53 -21.16 -3.10
N SER A 58 -3.12 -20.78 -1.95
CA SER A 58 -3.36 -19.38 -1.61
C SER A 58 -2.06 -18.58 -1.57
N MET A 59 -1.00 -19.15 -0.98
CA MET A 59 0.30 -18.51 -0.90
C MET A 59 0.93 -18.34 -2.29
N GLU A 60 0.91 -19.35 -3.15
CA GLU A 60 1.49 -19.25 -4.49
C GLU A 60 0.70 -18.27 -5.37
N VAL A 61 -0.63 -18.25 -5.29
CA VAL A 61 -1.46 -17.25 -6.00
C VAL A 61 -1.14 -15.83 -5.49
N ALA A 62 -1.03 -15.64 -4.17
CA ALA A 62 -0.69 -14.33 -3.60
C ALA A 62 0.71 -13.88 -4.02
N THR A 63 1.72 -14.77 -3.98
CA THR A 63 3.08 -14.48 -4.47
C THR A 63 3.08 -14.05 -5.92
N THR A 64 2.34 -14.79 -6.76
CA THR A 64 2.21 -14.47 -8.19
C THR A 64 1.56 -13.12 -8.41
N THR A 65 0.49 -12.82 -7.69
CA THR A 65 -0.21 -11.53 -7.79
C THR A 65 0.67 -10.37 -7.37
N LEU A 66 1.38 -10.49 -6.23
CA LEU A 66 2.32 -9.48 -5.76
C LEU A 66 3.48 -9.25 -6.76
N TYR A 67 3.97 -10.33 -7.38
CA TYR A 67 4.99 -10.20 -8.40
C TYR A 67 4.49 -9.46 -9.63
N LEU A 68 3.30 -9.80 -10.12
CA LEU A 68 2.71 -9.14 -11.28
C LEU A 68 2.44 -7.66 -11.00
N GLU A 69 1.91 -7.32 -9.83
CA GLU A 69 1.72 -5.93 -9.41
C GLU A 69 3.04 -5.15 -9.45
N ALA A 70 4.10 -5.68 -8.83
CA ALA A 70 5.41 -5.03 -8.81
C ALA A 70 6.07 -4.96 -10.20
N ALA A 71 5.87 -5.99 -11.04
CA ALA A 71 6.43 -6.02 -12.39
C ALA A 71 5.73 -5.04 -13.35
N PHE A 72 4.44 -4.77 -13.11
CA PHE A 72 3.69 -3.81 -13.94
C PHE A 72 3.89 -2.35 -13.56
N GLU A 73 4.40 -2.05 -12.37
CA GLU A 73 4.75 -0.68 -11.99
C GLU A 73 5.93 -0.13 -12.81
N ASP A 74 6.96 -0.96 -13.04
CA ASP A 74 8.15 -0.62 -13.83
C ASP A 74 8.27 -1.60 -15.02
N PHE A 75 7.22 -1.69 -15.84
CA PHE A 75 7.10 -2.71 -16.87
C PHE A 75 8.10 -2.53 -18.00
N ASP A 76 9.03 -3.47 -18.11
CA ASP A 76 9.92 -3.64 -19.27
C ASP A 76 9.71 -5.04 -19.89
N PRO A 77 8.99 -5.12 -21.03
CA PRO A 77 8.74 -6.39 -21.69
C PRO A 77 9.99 -7.08 -22.25
N SER A 78 11.10 -6.37 -22.35
CA SER A 78 12.38 -6.90 -22.83
C SER A 78 13.28 -7.44 -21.73
N ALA A 79 12.90 -7.24 -20.45
CA ALA A 79 13.68 -7.70 -19.32
C ALA A 79 13.71 -9.24 -19.25
N PRO A 80 14.89 -9.89 -19.38
CA PRO A 80 14.99 -11.36 -19.34
C PRO A 80 14.46 -11.96 -18.02
N GLU A 81 14.64 -11.23 -16.91
CA GLU A 81 14.16 -11.64 -15.60
C GLU A 81 12.64 -11.77 -15.55
N LEU A 82 11.91 -11.00 -16.35
CA LEU A 82 10.45 -11.08 -16.41
C LEU A 82 10.02 -12.47 -16.93
N THR A 83 10.66 -12.96 -18.01
CA THR A 83 10.39 -14.27 -18.58
C THR A 83 10.78 -15.38 -17.61
N GLU A 84 11.95 -15.34 -17.01
CA GLU A 84 12.44 -16.35 -16.08
C GLU A 84 11.53 -16.48 -14.84
N ARG A 85 11.18 -15.35 -14.24
CA ARG A 85 10.36 -15.30 -13.03
C ARG A 85 8.92 -15.73 -13.29
N THR A 86 8.33 -15.35 -14.43
CA THR A 86 6.98 -15.80 -14.80
C THR A 86 6.93 -17.29 -15.09
N GLN A 87 7.98 -17.88 -15.67
CA GLN A 87 8.11 -19.33 -15.84
C GLN A 87 8.27 -20.05 -14.49
N ALA A 88 9.10 -19.54 -13.59
CA ALA A 88 9.28 -20.10 -12.25
C ALA A 88 7.96 -20.09 -11.47
N LEU A 89 7.21 -18.99 -11.49
CA LEU A 89 5.90 -18.90 -10.84
C LEU A 89 4.87 -19.86 -11.45
N ALA A 90 4.85 -20.01 -12.77
CA ALA A 90 3.99 -20.98 -13.44
C ALA A 90 4.29 -22.41 -12.99
N ALA A 91 5.58 -22.79 -12.93
CA ALA A 91 5.99 -24.10 -12.48
C ALA A 91 5.63 -24.38 -11.02
N ARG A 92 5.76 -23.39 -10.13
CA ARG A 92 5.38 -23.49 -8.72
C ARG A 92 3.87 -23.68 -8.55
N LEU A 93 3.07 -22.87 -9.25
CA LEU A 93 1.60 -23.00 -9.24
C LEU A 93 1.15 -24.37 -9.76
N ASP A 94 1.71 -24.87 -10.87
CA ASP A 94 1.34 -26.19 -11.41
C ASP A 94 1.62 -27.33 -10.42
N ARG A 95 2.76 -27.31 -9.73
CA ARG A 95 3.09 -28.31 -8.70
C ARG A 95 2.08 -28.31 -7.56
N VAL A 96 1.76 -27.12 -7.05
CA VAL A 96 0.80 -27.03 -5.94
C VAL A 96 -0.61 -27.40 -6.39
N ILE A 97 -1.00 -27.10 -7.63
CA ILE A 97 -2.25 -27.58 -8.24
C ILE A 97 -2.27 -29.11 -8.28
N ALA A 98 -1.16 -29.73 -8.65
CA ALA A 98 -1.01 -31.19 -8.68
C ALA A 98 -1.01 -31.85 -7.29
N GLY A 99 -0.99 -31.07 -6.21
CA GLY A 99 -1.02 -31.56 -4.83
C GLY A 99 0.35 -31.74 -4.20
N GLU A 100 1.41 -31.25 -4.86
CA GLU A 100 2.75 -31.25 -4.28
C GLU A 100 2.88 -30.19 -3.18
N PRO A 101 3.77 -30.39 -2.20
CA PRO A 101 4.02 -29.37 -1.17
C PRO A 101 4.63 -28.11 -1.78
N ALA A 102 4.31 -26.97 -1.19
CA ALA A 102 4.91 -25.69 -1.57
C ALA A 102 6.43 -25.73 -1.37
N GLN A 103 7.15 -25.19 -2.34
CA GLN A 103 8.60 -25.08 -2.26
C GLN A 103 9.01 -23.85 -1.42
N PRO A 104 10.22 -23.86 -0.81
CA PRO A 104 10.79 -22.67 -0.22
C PRO A 104 10.79 -21.50 -1.22
N LEU A 105 10.71 -20.27 -0.71
CA LEU A 105 10.76 -19.08 -1.55
C LEU A 105 12.17 -18.91 -2.12
N ASP A 106 12.26 -18.53 -3.38
CA ASP A 106 13.52 -18.10 -3.97
C ASP A 106 13.94 -16.73 -3.38
N ALA A 107 15.22 -16.43 -3.39
CA ALA A 107 15.77 -15.20 -2.83
C ALA A 107 15.11 -13.93 -3.41
N TRP A 108 14.77 -13.91 -4.70
CA TRP A 108 14.09 -12.80 -5.32
C TRP A 108 12.64 -12.65 -4.85
N MET A 109 11.95 -13.73 -4.50
CA MET A 109 10.61 -13.70 -3.92
C MET A 109 10.63 -13.08 -2.51
N GLU A 110 11.62 -13.47 -1.69
CA GLU A 110 11.81 -12.88 -0.37
C GLU A 110 12.10 -11.37 -0.45
N GLN A 111 12.90 -10.97 -1.42
CA GLN A 111 13.18 -9.55 -1.68
C GLN A 111 11.91 -8.80 -2.13
N LEU A 112 11.07 -9.44 -2.94
CA LEU A 112 9.79 -8.90 -3.36
C LEU A 112 8.87 -8.67 -2.15
N TYR A 113 8.71 -9.66 -1.29
CA TYR A 113 7.90 -9.53 -0.08
C TYR A 113 8.38 -8.40 0.82
N ARG A 114 9.69 -8.28 1.05
CA ARG A 114 10.26 -7.16 1.82
C ARG A 114 9.91 -5.82 1.17
N ARG A 115 10.12 -5.68 -0.14
CA ARG A 115 9.85 -4.44 -0.88
C ARG A 115 8.39 -4.02 -0.82
N VAL A 116 7.47 -4.98 -0.97
CA VAL A 116 6.02 -4.73 -0.87
C VAL A 116 5.65 -4.33 0.57
N SER A 117 6.18 -5.03 1.58
CA SER A 117 5.95 -4.71 2.98
C SER A 117 6.45 -3.31 3.34
N ASP A 118 7.67 -2.96 2.93
CA ASP A 118 8.25 -1.64 3.16
C ASP A 118 7.42 -0.54 2.48
N ARG A 119 6.96 -0.78 1.25
CA ARG A 119 6.10 0.16 0.52
C ARG A 119 4.73 0.35 1.19
N GLN A 120 4.10 -0.73 1.65
CA GLN A 120 2.82 -0.65 2.37
C GLN A 120 2.98 0.13 3.67
N THR A 121 4.04 -0.14 4.43
CA THR A 121 4.35 0.59 5.66
C THR A 121 4.55 2.08 5.38
N MET A 122 5.37 2.41 4.38
CA MET A 122 5.61 3.79 3.96
C MET A 122 4.32 4.46 3.49
N GLY A 123 3.49 3.77 2.70
CA GLY A 123 2.20 4.28 2.23
C GLY A 123 1.24 4.60 3.36
N SER A 124 1.17 3.75 4.39
CA SER A 124 0.36 4.00 5.60
C SER A 124 0.85 5.23 6.34
N VAL A 125 2.15 5.33 6.59
CA VAL A 125 2.75 6.48 7.28
C VAL A 125 2.51 7.79 6.52
N VAL A 126 2.69 7.79 5.19
CA VAL A 126 2.40 8.97 4.35
C VAL A 126 0.92 9.33 4.41
N GLY A 127 0.03 8.34 4.46
CA GLY A 127 -1.41 8.54 4.64
C GLY A 127 -1.72 9.26 5.96
N GLU A 128 -1.17 8.79 7.06
CA GLU A 128 -1.34 9.40 8.39
C GLU A 128 -0.76 10.84 8.45
N LEU A 129 0.42 11.04 7.86
CA LEU A 129 1.02 12.38 7.78
C LEU A 129 0.17 13.35 6.97
N LYS A 130 -0.46 12.91 5.87
CA LYS A 130 -1.40 13.74 5.10
C LYS A 130 -2.64 14.12 5.91
N VAL A 131 -3.20 13.19 6.68
CA VAL A 131 -4.34 13.47 7.56
C VAL A 131 -3.95 14.50 8.61
N SER A 132 -2.82 14.29 9.31
CA SER A 132 -2.32 15.24 10.32
C SER A 132 -2.05 16.63 9.73
N LEU A 133 -1.50 16.71 8.52
CA LEU A 133 -1.28 17.98 7.84
C LEU A 133 -2.60 18.70 7.51
N GLY A 134 -3.61 17.97 7.05
CA GLY A 134 -4.94 18.52 6.80
C GLY A 134 -5.62 19.05 8.07
N GLU A 135 -5.39 18.43 9.23
CA GLU A 135 -5.86 18.93 10.51
C GLU A 135 -5.12 20.20 10.94
N VAL A 136 -3.81 20.29 10.70
CA VAL A 136 -3.03 21.52 10.92
C VAL A 136 -3.57 22.65 10.04
N GLU A 137 -3.78 22.40 8.74
CA GLU A 137 -4.37 23.38 7.82
C GLU A 137 -5.74 23.87 8.31
N LYS A 138 -6.61 22.96 8.72
CA LYS A 138 -7.94 23.28 9.25
C LYS A 138 -7.84 24.13 10.52
N SER A 139 -6.93 23.81 11.42
CA SER A 139 -6.71 24.58 12.67
C SER A 139 -6.22 25.99 12.38
N LEU A 140 -5.34 26.16 11.39
CA LEU A 140 -4.87 27.46 10.94
C LEU A 140 -5.98 28.26 10.27
N ASP A 141 -6.76 27.67 9.36
CA ASP A 141 -7.88 28.34 8.69
C ASP A 141 -8.94 28.81 9.70
N GLN A 142 -9.25 27.98 10.71
CA GLN A 142 -10.16 28.36 11.79
C GLN A 142 -9.63 29.54 12.59
N PHE A 143 -8.37 29.53 12.96
CA PHE A 143 -7.73 30.65 13.67
C PHE A 143 -7.80 31.95 12.85
N PHE A 144 -7.48 31.95 11.57
CA PHE A 144 -7.56 33.16 10.73
C PHE A 144 -8.97 33.65 10.53
N ARG A 145 -10.00 32.81 10.66
CA ARG A 145 -11.41 33.21 10.65
C ARG A 145 -11.88 33.76 12.02
N THR A 146 -11.37 33.15 13.10
CA THR A 146 -11.76 33.49 14.47
C THR A 146 -10.50 33.59 15.36
N PRO A 147 -9.73 34.67 15.30
CA PRO A 147 -8.45 34.79 16.00
C PRO A 147 -8.50 34.63 17.52
N GLN A 148 -9.68 34.76 18.11
CA GLN A 148 -9.90 34.62 19.56
C GLN A 148 -9.83 33.14 20.00
N GLU A 149 -9.97 32.18 19.08
CA GLU A 149 -9.93 30.73 19.36
C GLU A 149 -8.52 30.16 19.13
N LYS A 150 -7.62 30.32 20.12
CA LYS A 150 -6.22 29.87 20.04
C LYS A 150 -6.02 28.37 20.27
N ALA A 151 -7.03 27.67 20.78
CA ALA A 151 -6.92 26.24 21.12
C ALA A 151 -6.47 25.38 19.91
N GLY A 152 -6.93 25.69 18.69
CA GLY A 152 -6.52 25.03 17.47
C GLY A 152 -5.04 25.16 17.14
N LEU A 153 -4.43 26.31 17.41
CA LEU A 153 -2.99 26.51 17.16
C LEU A 153 -2.11 25.66 18.08
N HIS A 154 -2.50 25.47 19.35
CA HIS A 154 -1.77 24.54 20.23
C HIS A 154 -1.85 23.10 19.74
N VAL A 155 -3.01 22.70 19.20
CA VAL A 155 -3.17 21.38 18.57
C VAL A 155 -2.25 21.27 17.35
N ALA A 156 -2.21 22.27 16.49
CA ALA A 156 -1.36 22.30 15.31
C ALA A 156 0.15 22.18 15.67
N VAL A 157 0.61 22.90 16.71
CA VAL A 157 2.00 22.79 17.21
C VAL A 157 2.31 21.36 17.66
N SER A 158 1.38 20.72 18.40
CA SER A 158 1.54 19.34 18.87
C SER A 158 1.61 18.36 17.71
N GLN A 159 0.71 18.48 16.72
CA GLN A 159 0.68 17.62 15.54
C GLN A 159 1.96 17.78 14.70
N LEU A 160 2.44 18.99 14.47
CA LEU A 160 3.70 19.24 13.77
C LEU A 160 4.89 18.63 14.52
N ALA A 161 4.89 18.65 15.86
CA ALA A 161 5.93 18.01 16.66
C ALA A 161 5.91 16.46 16.49
N GLN A 162 4.74 15.84 16.45
CA GLN A 162 4.58 14.40 16.18
C GLN A 162 5.04 14.05 14.77
N MET A 163 4.61 14.81 13.75
CA MET A 163 5.05 14.62 12.37
C MET A 163 6.57 14.69 12.24
N ARG A 164 7.22 15.66 12.91
CA ARG A 164 8.67 15.73 12.95
C ARG A 164 9.31 14.44 13.46
N GLY A 165 8.77 13.87 14.54
CA GLY A 165 9.26 12.61 15.12
C GLY A 165 9.20 11.47 14.10
N VAL A 166 8.07 11.28 13.45
CA VAL A 166 7.88 10.25 12.42
C VAL A 166 8.82 10.44 11.25
N LEU A 167 8.91 11.66 10.69
CA LEU A 167 9.77 11.98 9.55
C LEU A 167 11.27 11.79 9.89
N SER A 168 11.66 12.07 11.14
CA SER A 168 13.02 11.86 11.61
C SER A 168 13.39 10.38 11.67
N VAL A 169 12.48 9.53 12.14
CA VAL A 169 12.69 8.06 12.15
C VAL A 169 12.81 7.50 10.74
N LEU A 170 12.10 8.09 9.77
CA LEU A 170 12.17 7.71 8.36
C LEU A 170 13.41 8.28 7.63
N GLY A 171 14.23 9.10 8.27
CA GLY A 171 15.40 9.72 7.66
C GLY A 171 15.07 10.80 6.62
N LEU A 172 13.87 11.36 6.63
CA LEU A 172 13.38 12.36 5.67
C LEU A 172 13.77 13.78 6.12
N GLU A 173 15.06 14.09 6.17
CA GLU A 173 15.62 15.32 6.75
C GLU A 173 15.03 16.61 6.18
N GLN A 174 14.83 16.71 4.87
CA GLN A 174 14.24 17.91 4.26
C GLN A 174 12.79 18.15 4.72
N ALA A 175 12.01 17.08 4.85
CA ALA A 175 10.66 17.17 5.38
C ALA A 175 10.66 17.55 6.87
N VAL A 176 11.60 17.01 7.66
CA VAL A 176 11.82 17.40 9.05
C VAL A 176 12.08 18.91 9.17
N HIS A 177 13.01 19.45 8.38
CA HIS A 177 13.28 20.88 8.38
C HIS A 177 12.06 21.74 8.02
N THR A 178 11.27 21.29 7.06
CA THR A 178 10.05 21.98 6.65
C THR A 178 9.03 22.03 7.79
N VAL A 179 8.76 20.89 8.41
CA VAL A 179 7.81 20.78 9.54
C VAL A 179 8.27 21.58 10.76
N VAL A 180 9.59 21.60 11.04
CA VAL A 180 10.15 22.43 12.11
C VAL A 180 9.92 23.92 11.84
N ARG A 181 10.14 24.37 10.61
CA ARG A 181 9.85 25.77 10.21
C ARG A 181 8.37 26.11 10.35
N MET A 182 7.49 25.23 9.87
CA MET A 182 6.04 25.41 10.03
C MET A 182 5.66 25.56 11.51
N ARG A 183 6.16 24.68 12.35
CA ARG A 183 5.92 24.70 13.79
C ARG A 183 6.38 26.04 14.40
N THR A 184 7.62 26.46 14.13
CA THR A 184 8.16 27.73 14.63
C THR A 184 7.30 28.92 14.19
N THR A 185 6.80 28.93 12.96
CA THR A 185 5.91 29.99 12.48
C THR A 185 4.59 30.01 13.27
N VAL A 186 3.99 28.85 13.55
CA VAL A 186 2.76 28.77 14.35
C VAL A 186 2.99 29.22 15.79
N GLU A 187 4.13 28.84 16.40
CA GLU A 187 4.56 29.29 17.74
C GLU A 187 4.73 30.83 17.77
N GLN A 188 5.34 31.44 16.75
CA GLN A 188 5.49 32.88 16.64
C GLN A 188 4.14 33.60 16.56
N ILE A 189 3.16 33.05 15.82
CA ILE A 189 1.80 33.59 15.76
C ILE A 189 1.15 33.60 17.16
N LEU A 190 1.32 32.49 17.92
CA LEU A 190 0.81 32.38 19.29
C LEU A 190 1.43 33.42 20.21
N ASP A 191 2.75 33.61 20.15
CA ASP A 191 3.49 34.55 21.01
C ASP A 191 3.14 36.03 20.69
N THR A 192 3.10 36.40 19.42
CA THR A 192 2.76 37.77 18.98
C THR A 192 1.36 38.17 19.43
N GLU A 193 0.41 37.29 19.33
CA GLU A 193 -0.97 37.51 19.78
C GLU A 193 -1.10 37.63 21.31
N VAL A 194 -0.23 36.92 22.05
CA VAL A 194 -0.19 37.04 23.53
C VAL A 194 0.31 38.40 23.95
N ASP A 195 1.36 38.89 23.31
CA ASP A 195 1.94 40.21 23.59
C ASP A 195 0.96 41.36 23.29
N GLU A 196 0.20 41.30 22.18
CA GLU A 196 -0.84 42.25 21.86
C GLU A 196 -2.00 42.22 22.85
N ALA A 197 -2.40 41.06 23.36
CA ALA A 197 -3.45 40.95 24.36
C ALA A 197 -3.02 41.59 25.69
N MET A 198 -1.79 41.30 26.14
CA MET A 198 -1.21 41.90 27.35
C MET A 198 -1.04 43.42 27.23
N ALA A 199 -0.68 43.93 26.01
CA ALA A 199 -0.55 45.36 25.76
C ALA A 199 -1.91 46.12 25.74
N ARG A 200 -3.02 45.41 25.55
CA ARG A 200 -4.39 46.00 25.61
C ARG A 200 -4.98 46.02 27.02
N GLU A 201 -4.48 45.16 27.91
CA GLU A 201 -4.93 45.11 29.33
C GLU A 201 -4.09 45.99 30.27
N ALA A 202 -2.97 46.55 29.79
CA ALA A 202 -2.10 47.48 30.51
C ALA A 202 -2.42 48.97 30.14
#